data_ecac2f55f32eba9fc9967d4f65a63302
#
_entry.id   ecac2f55f32eba9fc9967d4f65a63302
#
_cell.length_a   1.000
_cell.length_b   1.000
_cell.length_c   1.000
_cell.angle_alpha   90.00
_cell.angle_beta   90.00
_cell.angle_gamma   90.00
#
_symmetry.space_group_name_H-M   'P 1'
#
loop_
_entity.id
_entity.type
_entity.pdbx_description
1 polymer ?
#
loop_
_entity_poly.entity_id
_entity_poly.type
_entity_poly.pdbx_seq_one_letter_code
_entity_poly.pdbx_strand_id
1 'polypeptide(L)'
;SIRRLKDTSFVKALIPKLKDPTYASDVQQTLAAYGPDCFEKYKDAFFDSGKELAVREQIPGIFKLISSDASVQCLMDMMDEPNPTLRYKAIKALNKLKKKEANLDFDLDKIHQFLKKESRAYFKLLSIKMVQRTDIPNNILIIALKEKMDQTQERLFRLAGLLYDQQDIYGAYLALRSSSDDVRAASVEFIDNVMEAEEKKYILSIIDTPDEQEKLDKGMDLFDITEIDYETAMLELLEGNDVWLRACALFSISATCPPSLQHKVDESVSDNNPPLVQETATYVKKRNNNA
;
A
#
# COMPACT_ATOMS: atom_id res chain seq x y z
N SER A 1 15.48 0.70 34.66
CA SER A 1 14.82 0.58 33.36
C SER A 1 15.66 1.30 32.31
N ILE A 2 15.82 0.70 31.12
CA ILE A 2 16.62 1.21 29.97
C ILE A 2 16.26 2.67 29.62
N ARG A 3 14.97 3.06 29.76
CA ARG A 3 14.48 4.42 29.57
C ARG A 3 15.23 5.49 30.40
N ARG A 4 15.80 5.13 31.55
CA ARG A 4 16.51 6.07 32.44
C ARG A 4 17.98 6.29 32.06
N LEU A 5 18.56 5.38 31.29
CA LEU A 5 20.00 5.42 30.98
C LEU A 5 20.33 6.31 29.76
N LYS A 6 19.33 6.63 28.89
CA LYS A 6 19.49 7.38 27.62
C LYS A 6 20.69 6.93 26.76
N ASP A 7 21.18 5.70 26.97
CA ASP A 7 22.28 5.14 26.20
C ASP A 7 21.75 4.64 24.85
N THR A 8 22.06 5.38 23.80
CA THR A 8 21.60 5.09 22.43
C THR A 8 22.19 3.81 21.84
N SER A 9 23.15 3.15 22.51
CA SER A 9 23.71 1.86 22.10
C SER A 9 22.64 0.75 22.14
N PHE A 10 21.67 0.85 23.06
CA PHE A 10 20.57 -0.13 23.18
C PHE A 10 19.58 -0.07 22.04
N VAL A 11 19.50 1.03 21.27
CA VAL A 11 18.56 1.16 20.13
C VAL A 11 18.77 0.03 19.13
N LYS A 12 20.04 -0.29 18.79
CA LYS A 12 20.36 -1.39 17.87
C LYS A 12 19.84 -2.76 18.35
N ALA A 13 19.87 -3.01 19.66
CA ALA A 13 19.41 -4.26 20.27
C ALA A 13 17.88 -4.32 20.40
N LEU A 14 17.21 -3.15 20.50
CA LEU A 14 15.74 -3.07 20.65
C LEU A 14 14.99 -3.17 19.32
N ILE A 15 15.51 -2.59 18.23
CA ILE A 15 14.84 -2.60 16.93
C ILE A 15 14.40 -4.01 16.48
N PRO A 16 15.25 -5.07 16.53
CA PRO A 16 14.82 -6.41 16.14
C PRO A 16 13.69 -7.00 17.00
N LYS A 17 13.48 -6.47 18.22
CA LYS A 17 12.40 -6.92 19.11
C LYS A 17 11.02 -6.39 18.70
N LEU A 18 10.97 -5.41 17.80
CA LEU A 18 9.71 -4.88 17.26
C LEU A 18 8.88 -5.91 16.51
N LYS A 19 9.48 -7.01 16.02
CA LYS A 19 8.75 -8.07 15.33
C LYS A 19 7.84 -8.90 16.24
N ASP A 20 8.09 -8.91 17.54
CA ASP A 20 7.30 -9.68 18.49
C ASP A 20 6.05 -8.90 18.90
N PRO A 21 4.84 -9.35 18.51
CA PRO A 21 3.60 -8.61 18.80
C PRO A 21 3.37 -8.40 20.30
N THR A 22 3.89 -9.27 21.14
CA THR A 22 3.74 -9.22 22.61
C THR A 22 4.44 -8.00 23.20
N TYR A 23 5.60 -7.64 22.64
CA TYR A 23 6.46 -6.59 23.18
C TYR A 23 6.56 -5.35 22.27
N ALA A 24 6.05 -5.43 21.04
CA ALA A 24 6.20 -4.36 20.05
C ALA A 24 5.78 -2.98 20.60
N SER A 25 4.65 -2.91 21.31
CA SER A 25 4.18 -1.65 21.90
C SER A 25 5.13 -1.09 22.96
N ASP A 26 5.63 -1.93 23.86
CA ASP A 26 6.54 -1.51 24.92
C ASP A 26 7.91 -1.10 24.35
N VAL A 27 8.36 -1.81 23.30
CA VAL A 27 9.58 -1.47 22.58
C VAL A 27 9.41 -0.13 21.85
N GLN A 28 8.29 0.11 21.16
CA GLN A 28 7.99 1.40 20.54
C GLN A 28 8.02 2.55 21.55
N GLN A 29 7.36 2.39 22.71
CA GLN A 29 7.38 3.38 23.77
C GLN A 29 8.79 3.62 24.33
N THR A 30 9.56 2.55 24.48
CA THR A 30 10.95 2.66 24.95
C THR A 30 11.82 3.39 23.94
N LEU A 31 11.72 3.06 22.64
CA LEU A 31 12.44 3.75 21.57
C LEU A 31 11.99 5.22 21.46
N ALA A 32 10.68 5.51 21.54
CA ALA A 32 10.19 6.88 21.51
C ALA A 32 10.76 7.75 22.65
N ALA A 33 11.07 7.17 23.80
CA ALA A 33 11.64 7.89 24.94
C ALA A 33 13.09 8.39 24.70
N TYR A 34 13.80 7.89 23.69
CA TYR A 34 15.10 8.43 23.27
C TYR A 34 14.98 9.76 22.50
N GLY A 35 13.79 10.04 21.95
CA GLY A 35 13.54 11.30 21.26
C GLY A 35 14.21 11.44 19.91
N PRO A 36 14.36 12.70 19.41
CA PRO A 36 14.83 12.99 18.06
C PRO A 36 16.28 12.54 17.78
N ASP A 37 17.13 12.42 18.78
CA ASP A 37 18.53 12.01 18.63
C ASP A 37 18.71 10.63 17.98
N CYS A 38 17.64 9.83 17.95
CA CYS A 38 17.65 8.49 17.37
C CYS A 38 16.85 8.36 16.05
N PHE A 39 16.29 9.44 15.52
CA PHE A 39 15.43 9.40 14.33
C PHE A 39 16.13 8.83 13.10
N GLU A 40 17.38 9.21 12.85
CA GLU A 40 18.15 8.64 11.73
C GLU A 40 18.33 7.11 11.87
N LYS A 41 18.60 6.62 13.08
CA LYS A 41 18.70 5.17 13.32
C LYS A 41 17.38 4.43 13.03
N TYR A 42 16.24 5.07 13.27
CA TYR A 42 14.92 4.50 12.96
C TYR A 42 14.64 4.55 11.47
N LYS A 43 14.97 5.65 10.79
CA LYS A 43 14.86 5.78 9.33
C LYS A 43 15.73 4.74 8.62
N ASP A 44 17.01 4.63 9.01
CA ASP A 44 17.91 3.62 8.46
C ASP A 44 17.34 2.20 8.61
N ALA A 45 16.79 1.88 9.77
CA ALA A 45 16.19 0.57 10.01
C ALA A 45 14.88 0.35 9.22
N PHE A 46 14.13 1.42 8.92
CA PHE A 46 12.91 1.34 8.09
C PHE A 46 13.25 1.09 6.61
N PHE A 47 14.25 1.76 6.06
CA PHE A 47 14.63 1.63 4.67
C PHE A 47 15.56 0.44 4.38
N ASP A 48 16.14 -0.18 5.41
CA ASP A 48 17.01 -1.35 5.26
C ASP A 48 16.21 -2.58 4.81
N SER A 49 16.29 -2.90 3.52
CA SER A 49 15.62 -4.06 2.92
C SER A 49 16.13 -5.41 3.44
N GLY A 50 17.29 -5.45 4.09
CA GLY A 50 17.82 -6.64 4.77
C GLY A 50 17.14 -6.96 6.09
N LYS A 51 16.31 -6.05 6.63
CA LYS A 51 15.52 -6.31 7.84
C LYS A 51 14.19 -6.97 7.52
N GLU A 52 13.75 -7.83 8.44
CA GLU A 52 12.45 -8.47 8.37
C GLU A 52 11.33 -7.42 8.21
N LEU A 53 10.39 -7.68 7.31
CA LEU A 53 9.25 -6.78 7.05
C LEU A 53 8.47 -6.47 8.33
N ALA A 54 8.27 -7.48 9.20
CA ALA A 54 7.59 -7.33 10.48
C ALA A 54 8.24 -6.30 11.42
N VAL A 55 9.59 -6.16 11.37
CA VAL A 55 10.32 -5.11 12.11
C VAL A 55 10.03 -3.74 11.48
N ARG A 56 10.22 -3.62 10.16
CA ARG A 56 10.06 -2.37 9.41
C ARG A 56 8.66 -1.77 9.57
N GLU A 57 7.62 -2.62 9.55
CA GLU A 57 6.22 -2.22 9.74
C GLU A 57 5.93 -1.56 11.10
N GLN A 58 6.72 -1.85 12.12
CA GLN A 58 6.53 -1.30 13.46
C GLN A 58 7.23 0.05 13.68
N ILE A 59 8.20 0.40 12.84
CA ILE A 59 9.00 1.62 13.00
C ILE A 59 8.17 2.91 12.93
N PRO A 60 7.22 3.10 12.00
CA PRO A 60 6.36 4.29 11.99
C PRO A 60 5.59 4.49 13.30
N GLY A 61 5.34 3.39 14.03
CA GLY A 61 4.72 3.40 15.34
C GLY A 61 5.54 4.11 16.42
N ILE A 62 6.85 4.27 16.26
CA ILE A 62 7.71 5.02 17.19
C ILE A 62 7.45 6.52 17.03
N PHE A 63 7.44 7.00 15.78
CA PHE A 63 7.27 8.42 15.47
C PHE A 63 5.89 8.96 15.87
N LYS A 64 4.81 8.18 15.74
CA LYS A 64 3.46 8.58 16.19
C LYS A 64 3.39 8.87 17.71
N LEU A 65 4.35 8.38 18.50
CA LEU A 65 4.41 8.62 19.95
C LEU A 65 5.12 9.93 20.28
N ILE A 66 5.86 10.51 19.32
CA ILE A 66 6.64 11.74 19.49
C ILE A 66 5.98 12.83 18.64
N SER A 67 5.15 13.67 19.29
CA SER A 67 4.45 14.77 18.61
C SER A 67 5.42 15.92 18.33
N SER A 68 6.01 15.93 17.11
CA SER A 68 6.94 16.96 16.64
C SER A 68 6.95 17.04 15.12
N ASP A 69 7.28 18.22 14.56
CA ASP A 69 7.44 18.40 13.11
C ASP A 69 8.53 17.48 12.53
N ALA A 70 9.61 17.25 13.30
CA ALA A 70 10.64 16.30 12.92
C ALA A 70 10.10 14.85 12.75
N SER A 71 9.12 14.44 13.59
CA SER A 71 8.46 13.14 13.42
C SER A 71 7.57 13.12 12.18
N VAL A 72 6.87 14.21 11.88
CA VAL A 72 6.09 14.35 10.64
C VAL A 72 7.01 14.23 9.45
N GLN A 73 8.13 14.97 9.42
CA GLN A 73 9.08 14.91 8.32
C GLN A 73 9.63 13.49 8.09
N CYS A 74 10.03 12.79 9.15
CA CYS A 74 10.50 11.41 9.02
C CYS A 74 9.42 10.48 8.45
N LEU A 75 8.17 10.60 8.87
CA LEU A 75 7.06 9.81 8.35
C LEU A 75 6.71 10.19 6.90
N MET A 76 6.82 11.48 6.54
CA MET A 76 6.68 11.95 5.15
C MET A 76 7.76 11.34 4.25
N ASP A 77 9.02 11.25 4.72
CA ASP A 77 10.09 10.56 3.99
C ASP A 77 9.79 9.06 3.82
N MET A 78 9.23 8.43 4.84
CA MET A 78 8.84 7.01 4.79
C MET A 78 7.72 6.70 3.77
N MET A 79 6.96 7.71 3.30
CA MET A 79 6.01 7.52 2.22
C MET A 79 6.69 7.23 0.86
N ASP A 80 7.97 7.53 0.70
CA ASP A 80 8.74 7.22 -0.51
C ASP A 80 9.09 5.72 -0.66
N GLU A 81 8.89 4.93 0.39
CA GLU A 81 9.13 3.48 0.38
C GLU A 81 8.32 2.78 -0.73
N PRO A 82 8.94 1.97 -1.61
CA PRO A 82 8.25 1.26 -2.68
C PRO A 82 7.18 0.27 -2.18
N ASN A 83 7.38 -0.34 -1.02
CA ASN A 83 6.44 -1.30 -0.46
C ASN A 83 5.16 -0.61 0.06
N PRO A 84 3.97 -0.90 -0.53
CA PRO A 84 2.73 -0.23 -0.17
C PRO A 84 2.26 -0.50 1.26
N THR A 85 2.64 -1.63 1.85
CA THR A 85 2.31 -1.95 3.25
C THR A 85 3.08 -1.03 4.20
N LEU A 86 4.37 -0.80 3.93
CA LEU A 86 5.19 0.12 4.72
C LEU A 86 4.72 1.57 4.57
N ARG A 87 4.40 2.01 3.33
CA ARG A 87 3.78 3.33 3.11
C ARG A 87 2.48 3.49 3.90
N TYR A 88 1.61 2.48 3.88
CA TYR A 88 0.37 2.50 4.66
C TYR A 88 0.62 2.72 6.16
N LYS A 89 1.64 2.07 6.73
CA LYS A 89 2.00 2.26 8.15
C LYS A 89 2.46 3.69 8.43
N ALA A 90 3.24 4.30 7.52
CA ALA A 90 3.67 5.69 7.63
C ALA A 90 2.46 6.66 7.55
N ILE A 91 1.60 6.51 6.54
CA ILE A 91 0.38 7.32 6.37
C ILE A 91 -0.53 7.21 7.61
N LYS A 92 -0.70 5.99 8.13
CA LYS A 92 -1.51 5.76 9.33
C LYS A 92 -0.91 6.41 10.58
N ALA A 93 0.43 6.46 10.68
CA ALA A 93 1.11 7.15 11.77
C ALA A 93 0.94 8.68 11.66
N LEU A 94 1.06 9.26 10.45
CA LEU A 94 0.77 10.68 10.16
C LEU A 94 -0.65 11.06 10.55
N ASN A 95 -1.65 10.24 10.16
CA ASN A 95 -3.05 10.47 10.56
C ASN A 95 -3.22 10.50 12.08
N LYS A 96 -2.50 9.64 12.82
CA LYS A 96 -2.55 9.65 14.29
C LYS A 96 -1.88 10.87 14.90
N LEU A 97 -0.78 11.37 14.30
CA LEU A 97 -0.14 12.60 14.72
C LEU A 97 -1.07 13.80 14.50
N LYS A 98 -1.66 13.95 13.31
CA LYS A 98 -2.60 15.03 12.99
C LYS A 98 -3.80 15.07 13.97
N LYS A 99 -4.35 13.89 14.28
CA LYS A 99 -5.46 13.80 15.25
C LYS A 99 -5.05 14.20 16.65
N LYS A 100 -3.80 13.96 17.05
CA LYS A 100 -3.29 14.25 18.39
C LYS A 100 -2.85 15.71 18.53
N GLU A 101 -2.28 16.28 17.47
CA GLU A 101 -1.66 17.61 17.43
C GLU A 101 -1.93 18.25 16.08
N ALA A 102 -2.95 19.11 16.02
CA ALA A 102 -3.41 19.71 14.75
C ALA A 102 -2.43 20.74 14.15
N ASN A 103 -1.55 21.31 14.98
CA ASN A 103 -0.64 22.40 14.59
C ASN A 103 0.71 21.91 14.03
N LEU A 104 0.88 20.60 13.83
CA LEU A 104 2.09 20.06 13.23
C LEU A 104 2.17 20.45 11.75
N ASP A 105 3.39 20.70 11.27
CA ASP A 105 3.68 21.12 9.91
C ASP A 105 3.72 19.90 8.95
N PHE A 106 2.75 19.84 8.03
CA PHE A 106 2.64 18.80 7.01
C PHE A 106 2.99 19.39 5.63
N ASP A 107 3.88 18.75 4.91
CA ASP A 107 4.18 19.08 3.51
C ASP A 107 2.97 18.72 2.62
N LEU A 108 2.12 19.72 2.35
CA LEU A 108 0.89 19.55 1.58
C LEU A 108 1.18 19.18 0.13
N ASP A 109 2.24 19.75 -0.48
CA ASP A 109 2.63 19.44 -1.85
C ASP A 109 3.02 17.97 -2.00
N LYS A 110 3.75 17.43 -1.02
CA LYS A 110 4.11 16.03 -0.98
C LYS A 110 2.86 15.14 -0.81
N ILE A 111 1.89 15.54 -0.01
CA ILE A 111 0.62 14.80 0.14
C ILE A 111 -0.14 14.78 -1.19
N HIS A 112 -0.25 15.89 -1.92
CA HIS A 112 -0.86 15.94 -3.25
C HIS A 112 -0.17 15.04 -4.26
N GLN A 113 1.17 15.03 -4.26
CA GLN A 113 1.94 14.10 -5.11
C GLN A 113 1.62 12.64 -4.80
N PHE A 114 1.48 12.28 -3.52
CA PHE A 114 1.12 10.91 -3.13
C PHE A 114 -0.34 10.57 -3.44
N LEU A 115 -1.28 11.51 -3.33
CA LEU A 115 -2.66 11.31 -3.81
C LEU A 115 -2.67 10.94 -5.30
N LYS A 116 -1.97 11.72 -6.12
CA LYS A 116 -1.82 11.44 -7.56
C LYS A 116 -1.19 10.07 -7.81
N LYS A 117 -0.11 9.74 -7.11
CA LYS A 117 0.63 8.46 -7.23
C LYS A 117 -0.25 7.26 -6.87
N GLU A 118 -0.97 7.31 -5.75
CA GLU A 118 -1.84 6.21 -5.31
C GLU A 118 -3.07 6.08 -6.22
N SER A 119 -3.65 7.19 -6.71
CA SER A 119 -4.75 7.14 -7.69
C SER A 119 -4.29 6.49 -8.99
N ARG A 120 -3.12 6.86 -9.54
CA ARG A 120 -2.54 6.21 -10.71
C ARG A 120 -2.31 4.71 -10.48
N ALA A 121 -1.84 4.32 -9.28
CA ALA A 121 -1.62 2.92 -8.93
C ALA A 121 -2.95 2.12 -8.90
N TYR A 122 -4.05 2.74 -8.44
CA TYR A 122 -5.38 2.13 -8.49
C TYR A 122 -5.79 1.81 -9.93
N PHE A 123 -5.68 2.79 -10.84
CA PHE A 123 -6.06 2.61 -12.24
C PHE A 123 -5.16 1.60 -12.97
N LYS A 124 -3.88 1.55 -12.62
CA LYS A 124 -2.99 0.50 -13.12
C LYS A 124 -3.44 -0.90 -12.68
N LEU A 125 -3.84 -1.08 -11.43
CA LEU A 125 -4.40 -2.35 -10.94
C LEU A 125 -5.73 -2.67 -11.63
N LEU A 126 -6.56 -1.67 -11.89
CA LEU A 126 -7.83 -1.84 -12.61
C LEU A 126 -7.59 -2.29 -14.05
N SER A 127 -6.67 -1.64 -14.79
CA SER A 127 -6.33 -2.04 -16.18
C SER A 127 -5.82 -3.49 -16.24
N ILE A 128 -4.95 -3.90 -15.31
CA ILE A 128 -4.49 -5.27 -15.17
C ILE A 128 -5.66 -6.23 -14.90
N LYS A 129 -6.59 -5.84 -14.02
CA LYS A 129 -7.75 -6.65 -13.67
C LYS A 129 -8.71 -6.84 -14.83
N MET A 130 -8.93 -5.80 -15.63
CA MET A 130 -9.89 -5.82 -16.75
C MET A 130 -9.52 -6.82 -17.84
N VAL A 131 -8.24 -7.11 -18.02
CA VAL A 131 -7.76 -8.09 -19.02
C VAL A 131 -7.67 -9.53 -18.49
N GLN A 132 -8.05 -9.76 -17.22
CA GLN A 132 -8.01 -11.11 -16.66
C GLN A 132 -9.26 -11.92 -17.08
N ARG A 133 -9.07 -13.24 -17.16
CA ARG A 133 -10.15 -14.19 -17.47
C ARG A 133 -11.20 -14.21 -16.34
N THR A 134 -12.42 -13.89 -16.68
CA THR A 134 -13.58 -13.87 -15.75
C THR A 134 -14.37 -15.18 -15.76
N ASP A 135 -14.13 -16.07 -16.73
CA ASP A 135 -14.76 -17.37 -16.87
C ASP A 135 -14.29 -18.43 -15.85
N ILE A 136 -13.22 -18.12 -15.09
CA ILE A 136 -12.70 -18.99 -14.05
C ILE A 136 -13.37 -18.64 -12.72
N PRO A 137 -14.20 -19.52 -12.13
CA PRO A 137 -14.78 -19.30 -10.82
C PRO A 137 -13.70 -19.11 -9.75
N ASN A 138 -13.88 -18.13 -8.86
CA ASN A 138 -12.93 -17.86 -7.76
C ASN A 138 -11.48 -17.62 -8.22
N ASN A 139 -11.29 -16.91 -9.34
CA ASN A 139 -9.96 -16.55 -9.83
C ASN A 139 -9.18 -15.79 -8.74
N ILE A 140 -8.19 -16.45 -8.15
CA ILE A 140 -7.40 -15.94 -7.02
C ILE A 140 -6.67 -14.63 -7.38
N LEU A 141 -6.27 -14.46 -8.65
CA LEU A 141 -5.62 -13.22 -9.10
C LEU A 141 -6.60 -12.05 -9.10
N ILE A 142 -7.82 -12.25 -9.58
CA ILE A 142 -8.86 -11.21 -9.56
C ILE A 142 -9.19 -10.81 -8.11
N ILE A 143 -9.28 -11.79 -7.22
CA ILE A 143 -9.53 -11.53 -5.78
C ILE A 143 -8.38 -10.71 -5.20
N ALA A 144 -7.13 -11.11 -5.44
CA ALA A 144 -5.95 -10.39 -4.95
C ALA A 144 -5.84 -8.97 -5.53
N LEU A 145 -6.16 -8.78 -6.81
CA LEU A 145 -6.19 -7.45 -7.44
C LEU A 145 -7.25 -6.55 -6.81
N LYS A 146 -8.46 -7.05 -6.58
CA LYS A 146 -9.53 -6.30 -5.87
C LYS A 146 -9.08 -5.89 -4.47
N GLU A 147 -8.48 -6.81 -3.73
CA GLU A 147 -7.95 -6.52 -2.39
C GLU A 147 -6.89 -5.40 -2.40
N LYS A 148 -5.99 -5.41 -3.40
CA LYS A 148 -4.99 -4.34 -3.57
C LYS A 148 -5.60 -3.02 -3.98
N MET A 149 -6.64 -3.03 -4.82
CA MET A 149 -7.40 -1.83 -5.17
C MET A 149 -8.10 -1.24 -3.94
N ASP A 150 -8.75 -2.06 -3.11
CA ASP A 150 -9.37 -1.64 -1.85
C ASP A 150 -8.36 -1.03 -0.88
N GLN A 151 -7.18 -1.65 -0.73
CA GLN A 151 -6.09 -1.11 0.09
C GLN A 151 -5.56 0.21 -0.45
N THR A 152 -5.50 0.37 -1.77
CA THR A 152 -5.08 1.62 -2.42
C THR A 152 -6.11 2.72 -2.19
N GLN A 153 -7.40 2.40 -2.32
CA GLN A 153 -8.48 3.33 -1.99
C GLN A 153 -8.43 3.77 -0.52
N GLU A 154 -8.19 2.86 0.42
CA GLU A 154 -8.02 3.24 1.84
C GLU A 154 -6.85 4.22 2.03
N ARG A 155 -5.72 4.01 1.35
CA ARG A 155 -4.58 4.95 1.42
C ARG A 155 -4.94 6.32 0.87
N LEU A 156 -5.69 6.40 -0.24
CA LEU A 156 -6.16 7.67 -0.79
C LEU A 156 -7.00 8.46 0.22
N PHE A 157 -7.98 7.82 0.87
CA PHE A 157 -8.80 8.48 1.87
C PHE A 157 -8.01 8.88 3.12
N ARG A 158 -7.00 8.11 3.51
CA ARG A 158 -6.11 8.48 4.61
C ARG A 158 -5.19 9.65 4.26
N LEU A 159 -4.73 9.75 3.02
CA LEU A 159 -3.98 10.91 2.51
C LEU A 159 -4.88 12.15 2.47
N ALA A 160 -6.12 12.02 1.96
CA ALA A 160 -7.09 13.11 1.99
C ALA A 160 -7.39 13.56 3.43
N GLY A 161 -7.46 12.65 4.40
CA GLY A 161 -7.58 12.98 5.81
C GLY A 161 -6.39 13.76 6.41
N LEU A 162 -5.25 13.85 5.70
CA LEU A 162 -4.15 14.77 6.05
C LEU A 162 -4.39 16.20 5.54
N LEU A 163 -5.25 16.39 4.53
CA LEU A 163 -5.61 17.70 3.97
C LEU A 163 -6.88 18.27 4.62
N TYR A 164 -7.88 17.45 4.82
CA TYR A 164 -9.22 17.77 5.29
C TYR A 164 -9.48 17.28 6.72
N ASP A 165 -10.72 17.45 7.23
CA ASP A 165 -11.11 16.85 8.51
C ASP A 165 -11.03 15.32 8.42
N GLN A 166 -10.23 14.74 9.27
CA GLN A 166 -9.92 13.31 9.24
C GLN A 166 -11.13 12.42 9.56
N GLN A 167 -12.02 12.87 10.46
CA GLN A 167 -13.17 12.07 10.88
C GLN A 167 -14.22 12.05 9.77
N ASP A 168 -14.46 13.17 9.13
CA ASP A 168 -15.41 13.32 8.03
C ASP A 168 -14.96 12.51 6.80
N ILE A 169 -13.71 12.67 6.40
CA ILE A 169 -13.13 11.92 5.26
C ILE A 169 -13.13 10.41 5.50
N TYR A 170 -12.77 9.97 6.71
CA TYR A 170 -12.79 8.54 7.03
C TYR A 170 -14.22 8.01 7.20
N GLY A 171 -15.14 8.83 7.71
CA GLY A 171 -16.58 8.53 7.74
C GLY A 171 -17.16 8.31 6.34
N ALA A 172 -16.82 9.18 5.39
CA ALA A 172 -17.20 9.03 3.99
C ALA A 172 -16.64 7.74 3.38
N TYR A 173 -15.36 7.44 3.62
CA TYR A 173 -14.75 6.17 3.19
C TYR A 173 -15.52 4.93 3.69
N LEU A 174 -15.94 4.93 4.95
CA LEU A 174 -16.73 3.83 5.50
C LEU A 174 -18.15 3.76 4.88
N ALA A 175 -18.78 4.92 4.64
CA ALA A 175 -20.10 5.02 4.02
C ALA A 175 -20.12 4.49 2.57
N LEU A 176 -19.05 4.65 1.80
CA LEU A 176 -18.89 4.06 0.46
C LEU A 176 -18.96 2.52 0.46
N ARG A 177 -18.73 1.88 1.60
CA ARG A 177 -18.80 0.42 1.79
C ARG A 177 -20.16 -0.06 2.28
N SER A 178 -21.12 0.85 2.41
CA SER A 178 -22.50 0.52 2.80
C SER A 178 -23.19 -0.33 1.74
N SER A 179 -24.11 -1.20 2.17
CA SER A 179 -25.03 -1.92 1.28
C SER A 179 -26.13 -1.02 0.71
N SER A 180 -26.37 0.17 1.30
CA SER A 180 -27.37 1.13 0.84
C SER A 180 -26.81 2.03 -0.25
N ASP A 181 -27.48 2.07 -1.39
CA ASP A 181 -27.13 2.96 -2.52
C ASP A 181 -27.24 4.44 -2.13
N ASP A 182 -28.26 4.81 -1.35
CA ASP A 182 -28.45 6.19 -0.88
C ASP A 182 -27.29 6.65 0.00
N VAL A 183 -26.79 5.78 0.88
CA VAL A 183 -25.64 6.10 1.75
C VAL A 183 -24.36 6.25 0.94
N ARG A 184 -24.16 5.41 -0.08
CA ARG A 184 -23.01 5.54 -0.98
C ARG A 184 -23.10 6.82 -1.80
N ALA A 185 -24.25 7.13 -2.39
CA ALA A 185 -24.48 8.35 -3.15
C ALA A 185 -24.26 9.62 -2.30
N ALA A 186 -24.80 9.66 -1.09
CA ALA A 186 -24.58 10.77 -0.16
C ALA A 186 -23.09 10.94 0.19
N SER A 187 -22.33 9.84 0.30
CA SER A 187 -20.89 9.91 0.54
C SER A 187 -20.13 10.49 -0.66
N VAL A 188 -20.50 10.13 -1.89
CA VAL A 188 -19.89 10.70 -3.12
C VAL A 188 -20.19 12.20 -3.18
N GLU A 189 -21.45 12.61 -2.95
CA GLU A 189 -21.84 14.01 -2.90
C GLU A 189 -21.09 14.81 -1.81
N PHE A 190 -20.91 14.22 -0.64
CA PHE A 190 -20.12 14.83 0.43
C PHE A 190 -18.68 15.09 -0.02
N ILE A 191 -18.02 14.10 -0.62
CA ILE A 191 -16.64 14.23 -1.14
C ILE A 191 -16.57 15.31 -2.23
N ASP A 192 -17.56 15.34 -3.13
CA ASP A 192 -17.64 16.36 -4.20
C ASP A 192 -17.75 17.78 -3.65
N ASN A 193 -18.46 17.95 -2.53
CA ASN A 193 -18.69 19.28 -1.93
C ASN A 193 -17.53 19.74 -1.04
N VAL A 194 -16.78 18.84 -0.43
CA VAL A 194 -15.76 19.17 0.59
C VAL A 194 -14.36 19.33 -0.03
N MET A 195 -14.05 18.60 -1.09
CA MET A 195 -12.70 18.59 -1.64
C MET A 195 -12.49 19.68 -2.69
N GLU A 196 -11.26 20.22 -2.73
CA GLU A 196 -10.79 21.10 -3.78
C GLU A 196 -10.67 20.34 -5.13
N ALA A 197 -10.68 21.08 -6.23
CA ALA A 197 -10.74 20.52 -7.59
C ALA A 197 -9.57 19.56 -7.90
N GLU A 198 -8.40 19.83 -7.34
CA GLU A 198 -7.19 19.02 -7.62
C GLU A 198 -7.28 17.63 -6.99
N GLU A 199 -7.67 17.52 -5.71
CA GLU A 199 -7.81 16.24 -5.01
C GLU A 199 -9.06 15.49 -5.44
N LYS A 200 -10.14 16.24 -5.65
CA LYS A 200 -11.43 15.75 -6.09
C LYS A 200 -11.31 14.85 -7.32
N LYS A 201 -10.57 15.30 -8.34
CA LYS A 201 -10.41 14.52 -9.58
C LYS A 201 -9.76 13.15 -9.36
N TYR A 202 -8.86 13.01 -8.37
CA TYR A 202 -8.18 11.75 -8.09
C TYR A 202 -9.04 10.76 -7.31
N ILE A 203 -10.00 11.24 -6.53
CA ILE A 203 -10.84 10.41 -5.68
C ILE A 203 -12.18 10.11 -6.35
N LEU A 204 -12.86 11.13 -6.91
CA LEU A 204 -14.15 10.92 -7.58
C LEU A 204 -14.03 9.98 -8.77
N SER A 205 -12.96 10.08 -9.58
CA SER A 205 -12.77 9.16 -10.71
C SER A 205 -12.75 7.67 -10.31
N ILE A 206 -12.55 7.38 -9.02
CA ILE A 206 -12.56 6.02 -8.48
C ILE A 206 -13.92 5.64 -7.88
N ILE A 207 -14.67 6.60 -7.31
CA ILE A 207 -15.83 6.30 -6.47
C ILE A 207 -17.19 6.70 -7.08
N ASP A 208 -17.23 7.57 -8.08
CA ASP A 208 -18.47 8.18 -8.62
C ASP A 208 -19.28 7.25 -9.51
N THR A 209 -18.69 6.19 -10.05
CA THR A 209 -19.37 5.20 -10.87
C THR A 209 -19.06 3.77 -10.41
N PRO A 210 -20.05 2.86 -10.42
CA PRO A 210 -19.80 1.43 -10.22
C PRO A 210 -19.22 0.74 -11.46
N ASP A 211 -19.40 1.32 -12.67
CA ASP A 211 -18.92 0.74 -13.92
C ASP A 211 -17.40 0.79 -14.02
N GLU A 212 -16.79 -0.39 -14.13
CA GLU A 212 -15.32 -0.50 -14.13
C GLU A 212 -14.70 -0.02 -15.45
N GLN A 213 -15.41 -0.12 -16.58
CA GLN A 213 -14.92 0.38 -17.86
C GLN A 213 -14.93 1.91 -17.88
N GLU A 214 -16.06 2.52 -17.50
CA GLU A 214 -16.17 3.98 -17.37
C GLU A 214 -15.08 4.53 -16.41
N LYS A 215 -14.85 3.81 -15.31
CA LYS A 215 -13.82 4.15 -14.34
C LYS A 215 -12.42 4.09 -14.96
N LEU A 216 -12.13 3.02 -15.73
CA LEU A 216 -10.86 2.86 -16.41
C LEU A 216 -10.63 3.96 -17.44
N ASP A 217 -11.65 4.30 -18.23
CA ASP A 217 -11.59 5.38 -19.24
C ASP A 217 -11.21 6.72 -18.60
N LYS A 218 -11.83 7.07 -17.45
CA LYS A 218 -11.46 8.26 -16.66
C LYS A 218 -10.00 8.21 -16.18
N GLY A 219 -9.54 7.04 -15.76
CA GLY A 219 -8.16 6.85 -15.32
C GLY A 219 -7.15 6.96 -16.45
N MET A 220 -7.49 6.48 -17.65
CA MET A 220 -6.66 6.59 -18.84
C MET A 220 -6.47 8.04 -19.24
N ASP A 221 -7.55 8.83 -19.27
CA ASP A 221 -7.52 10.27 -19.57
C ASP A 221 -6.72 11.06 -18.52
N LEU A 222 -6.85 10.70 -17.23
CA LEU A 222 -6.23 11.44 -16.12
C LEU A 222 -4.72 11.17 -15.97
N PHE A 223 -4.24 10.00 -16.39
CA PHE A 223 -2.89 9.54 -16.10
C PHE A 223 -2.08 9.09 -17.31
N ASP A 224 -2.57 9.28 -18.54
CA ASP A 224 -1.97 8.74 -19.77
C ASP A 224 -1.67 7.24 -19.64
N ILE A 225 -2.63 6.47 -19.08
CA ILE A 225 -2.54 5.03 -18.99
C ILE A 225 -3.01 4.46 -20.32
N THR A 226 -2.19 3.62 -20.96
CA THR A 226 -2.55 2.94 -22.20
C THR A 226 -3.23 1.60 -21.91
N GLU A 227 -4.10 1.16 -22.81
CA GLU A 227 -4.60 -0.20 -22.79
C GLU A 227 -3.44 -1.19 -22.85
N ILE A 228 -3.54 -2.24 -22.05
CA ILE A 228 -2.58 -3.35 -22.02
C ILE A 228 -3.28 -4.65 -22.36
N ASP A 229 -2.57 -5.57 -22.98
CA ASP A 229 -3.07 -6.92 -23.20
C ASP A 229 -2.80 -7.84 -21.99
N TYR A 230 -3.34 -9.05 -22.05
CA TYR A 230 -3.17 -10.04 -20.98
C TYR A 230 -1.70 -10.38 -20.72
N GLU A 231 -0.90 -10.55 -21.79
CA GLU A 231 0.52 -10.93 -21.67
C GLU A 231 1.32 -9.84 -20.96
N THR A 232 1.15 -8.59 -21.41
CA THR A 232 1.79 -7.42 -20.77
C THR A 232 1.38 -7.27 -19.31
N ALA A 233 0.08 -7.41 -19.01
CA ALA A 233 -0.43 -7.35 -17.65
C ALA A 233 0.19 -8.42 -16.74
N MET A 234 0.32 -9.65 -17.24
CA MET A 234 0.92 -10.75 -16.48
C MET A 234 2.43 -10.54 -16.27
N LEU A 235 3.15 -10.08 -17.29
CA LEU A 235 4.59 -9.76 -17.17
C LEU A 235 4.82 -8.66 -16.12
N GLU A 236 4.03 -7.59 -16.13
CA GLU A 236 4.14 -6.53 -15.11
C GLU A 236 3.92 -7.06 -13.68
N LEU A 237 2.95 -7.96 -13.49
CA LEU A 237 2.72 -8.58 -12.18
C LEU A 237 3.89 -9.45 -11.74
N LEU A 238 4.45 -10.26 -12.66
CA LEU A 238 5.55 -11.19 -12.38
C LEU A 238 6.87 -10.47 -12.09
N GLU A 239 7.09 -9.29 -12.66
CA GLU A 239 8.24 -8.42 -12.43
C GLU A 239 8.06 -7.49 -11.23
N GLY A 240 6.84 -7.37 -10.73
CA GLY A 240 6.50 -6.52 -9.60
C GLY A 240 7.13 -6.98 -8.27
N ASN A 241 7.16 -6.06 -7.31
CA ASN A 241 7.73 -6.31 -5.97
C ASN A 241 6.73 -6.92 -4.97
N ASP A 242 5.45 -7.08 -5.35
CA ASP A 242 4.44 -7.66 -4.47
C ASP A 242 4.47 -9.18 -4.56
N VAL A 243 5.04 -9.83 -3.55
CA VAL A 243 5.22 -11.29 -3.48
C VAL A 243 3.90 -12.05 -3.63
N TRP A 244 2.81 -11.51 -3.04
CA TRP A 244 1.49 -12.15 -3.12
C TRP A 244 0.88 -12.05 -4.52
N LEU A 245 0.90 -10.85 -5.13
CA LEU A 245 0.43 -10.70 -6.51
C LEU A 245 1.24 -11.53 -7.51
N ARG A 246 2.57 -11.61 -7.33
CA ARG A 246 3.42 -12.49 -8.14
C ARG A 246 3.00 -13.95 -8.04
N ALA A 247 2.78 -14.45 -6.82
CA ALA A 247 2.32 -15.82 -6.59
C ALA A 247 0.94 -16.07 -7.21
N CYS A 248 -0.02 -15.15 -7.05
CA CYS A 248 -1.34 -15.25 -7.66
C CYS A 248 -1.28 -15.22 -9.19
N ALA A 249 -0.43 -14.37 -9.77
CA ALA A 249 -0.20 -14.31 -11.22
C ALA A 249 0.39 -15.64 -11.74
N LEU A 250 1.45 -16.15 -11.11
CA LEU A 250 2.02 -17.46 -11.44
C LEU A 250 0.96 -18.56 -11.42
N PHE A 251 0.18 -18.63 -10.34
CA PHE A 251 -0.86 -19.65 -10.16
C PHE A 251 -1.92 -19.61 -11.26
N SER A 252 -2.19 -18.43 -11.84
CA SER A 252 -3.18 -18.21 -12.89
C SER A 252 -2.68 -18.56 -14.30
N ILE A 253 -1.38 -18.83 -14.50
CA ILE A 253 -0.79 -19.19 -15.80
C ILE A 253 -1.17 -20.62 -16.17
N SER A 254 -1.78 -20.80 -17.35
CA SER A 254 -2.15 -22.11 -17.92
C SER A 254 -1.01 -22.75 -18.71
N ALA A 255 -1.13 -24.05 -19.04
CA ALA A 255 -0.17 -24.77 -19.88
C ALA A 255 -0.08 -24.21 -21.32
N THR A 256 -1.15 -23.54 -21.79
CA THR A 256 -1.25 -22.94 -23.14
C THR A 256 -0.91 -21.45 -23.12
N CYS A 257 -0.10 -20.98 -22.18
CA CYS A 257 0.28 -19.56 -22.08
C CYS A 257 1.32 -19.18 -23.16
N PRO A 258 1.49 -17.87 -23.45
CA PRO A 258 2.57 -17.37 -24.28
C PRO A 258 3.96 -17.82 -23.80
N PRO A 259 4.94 -18.03 -24.71
CA PRO A 259 6.30 -18.47 -24.36
C PRO A 259 7.00 -17.55 -23.35
N SER A 260 6.76 -16.25 -23.41
CA SER A 260 7.29 -15.25 -22.48
C SER A 260 6.85 -15.52 -21.05
N LEU A 261 5.58 -15.86 -20.83
CA LEU A 261 5.04 -16.19 -19.50
C LEU A 261 5.59 -17.54 -19.03
N GLN A 262 5.74 -18.53 -19.92
CA GLN A 262 6.38 -19.81 -19.58
C GLN A 262 7.82 -19.58 -19.12
N HIS A 263 8.58 -18.74 -19.81
CA HIS A 263 9.95 -18.38 -19.41
C HIS A 263 9.98 -17.74 -18.02
N LYS A 264 9.03 -16.84 -17.71
CA LYS A 264 8.91 -16.22 -16.37
C LYS A 264 8.56 -17.24 -15.27
N VAL A 265 7.76 -18.26 -15.56
CA VAL A 265 7.52 -19.39 -14.64
C VAL A 265 8.84 -20.10 -14.35
N ASP A 266 9.64 -20.41 -15.38
CA ASP A 266 10.92 -21.10 -15.24
C ASP A 266 11.96 -20.28 -14.45
N GLU A 267 12.07 -18.97 -14.72
CA GLU A 267 12.92 -18.05 -13.95
C GLU A 267 12.50 -17.95 -12.46
N SER A 268 11.20 -18.04 -12.20
CA SER A 268 10.65 -17.89 -10.84
C SER A 268 10.93 -19.08 -9.92
N VAL A 269 11.37 -20.22 -10.47
CA VAL A 269 11.79 -21.41 -9.68
C VAL A 269 13.13 -21.20 -8.99
N SER A 270 13.94 -20.21 -9.39
CA SER A 270 15.29 -20.02 -8.87
C SER A 270 15.30 -19.55 -7.39
N ASP A 271 16.38 -19.93 -6.67
CA ASP A 271 16.59 -19.62 -5.24
C ASP A 271 16.70 -18.11 -4.92
N ASN A 272 16.82 -17.27 -5.96
CA ASN A 272 16.84 -15.82 -5.80
C ASN A 272 15.45 -15.18 -5.58
N ASN A 273 14.38 -15.95 -5.72
CA ASN A 273 13.01 -15.49 -5.52
C ASN A 273 12.53 -15.74 -4.08
N PRO A 274 11.54 -14.98 -3.59
CA PRO A 274 10.91 -15.27 -2.31
C PRO A 274 10.33 -16.70 -2.25
N PRO A 275 10.37 -17.40 -1.11
CA PRO A 275 9.95 -18.80 -1.01
C PRO A 275 8.55 -19.09 -1.58
N LEU A 276 7.56 -18.22 -1.29
CA LEU A 276 6.20 -18.38 -1.83
C LEU A 276 6.17 -18.35 -3.37
N VAL A 277 6.97 -17.49 -3.99
CA VAL A 277 7.08 -17.39 -5.46
C VAL A 277 7.71 -18.65 -6.04
N GLN A 278 8.79 -19.16 -5.44
CA GLN A 278 9.47 -20.39 -5.86
C GLN A 278 8.54 -21.62 -5.75
N GLU A 279 7.87 -21.78 -4.62
CA GLU A 279 6.95 -22.90 -4.39
C GLU A 279 5.80 -22.88 -5.39
N THR A 280 5.22 -21.69 -5.63
CA THR A 280 4.14 -21.53 -6.60
C THR A 280 4.60 -21.81 -8.02
N ALA A 281 5.76 -21.28 -8.44
CA ALA A 281 6.32 -21.53 -9.77
C ALA A 281 6.62 -23.03 -9.98
N THR A 282 7.18 -23.70 -8.98
CA THR A 282 7.44 -25.14 -9.00
C THR A 282 6.15 -25.95 -9.15
N TYR A 283 5.10 -25.59 -8.44
CA TYR A 283 3.78 -26.20 -8.55
C TYR A 283 3.20 -26.01 -9.94
N VAL A 284 3.19 -24.78 -10.48
CA VAL A 284 2.65 -24.44 -11.79
C VAL A 284 3.39 -25.18 -12.90
N LYS A 285 4.73 -25.24 -12.84
CA LYS A 285 5.56 -26.00 -13.80
C LYS A 285 5.18 -27.48 -13.82
N LYS A 286 5.02 -28.12 -12.66
CA LYS A 286 4.58 -29.52 -12.55
C LYS A 286 3.17 -29.73 -13.09
N ARG A 287 2.23 -28.84 -12.75
CA ARG A 287 0.84 -28.89 -13.23
C ARG A 287 0.77 -28.80 -14.74
N ASN A 288 1.49 -27.82 -15.33
CA ASN A 288 1.47 -27.57 -16.77
C ASN A 288 2.16 -28.67 -17.60
N ASN A 289 3.19 -29.35 -17.05
CA ASN A 289 3.83 -30.49 -17.70
C ASN A 289 2.97 -31.77 -17.69
N ASN A 290 1.95 -31.83 -16.83
CA ASN A 290 1.03 -32.98 -16.70
C ASN A 290 -0.33 -32.75 -17.39
N ALA A 291 -0.55 -31.58 -17.99
CA ALA A 291 -1.77 -31.18 -18.70
C ALA A 291 -1.61 -31.36 -20.22
#